data_c58d0aec533c7b29501d312f6a6e7a99
#
_entry.id   c58d0aec533c7b29501d312f6a6e7a99
#
_cell.length_a   1.000
_cell.length_b   1.000
_cell.length_c   1.000
_cell.angle_alpha   90.00
_cell.angle_beta   90.00
_cell.angle_gamma   90.00
#
_symmetry.space_group_name_H-M   'P 1'
#
loop_
_entity.id
_entity.type
_entity.pdbx_description
1 polymer ?
#
loop_
_entity_poly.entity_id
_entity_poly.type
_entity_poly.pdbx_seq_one_letter_code
_entity_poly.pdbx_strand_id
1 'polypeptide(L)' 'MPKTKKFKELLAACKKEYGPKKGEQVAYATAKKRGWRT' A
#
# COMPACT_ATOMS: atom_id res chain seq x y z
N MET A 1 8.76 5.83 -6.27
CA MET A 1 7.54 5.28 -5.71
C MET A 1 6.39 5.43 -6.67
N PRO A 2 5.64 4.37 -6.91
CA PRO A 2 4.52 4.47 -7.83
C PRO A 2 3.42 5.33 -7.24
N LYS A 3 3.03 6.33 -7.99
CA LYS A 3 1.95 7.21 -7.57
C LYS A 3 0.72 6.94 -8.39
N THR A 4 0.42 5.69 -8.52
CA THR A 4 -0.75 5.29 -9.29
C THR A 4 -1.97 5.31 -8.40
N LYS A 5 -3.11 5.43 -9.05
CA LYS A 5 -4.37 5.37 -8.35
C LYS A 5 -4.51 4.07 -7.60
N LYS A 6 -4.05 3.01 -8.22
CA LYS A 6 -4.15 1.69 -7.62
C LYS A 6 -3.40 1.61 -6.31
N PHE A 7 -2.22 2.19 -6.27
CA PHE A 7 -1.44 2.18 -5.03
C PHE A 7 -2.13 3.00 -3.96
N LYS A 8 -2.67 4.12 -4.35
CA LYS A 8 -3.38 4.96 -3.40
C LYS A 8 -4.57 4.24 -2.81
N GLU A 9 -5.30 3.54 -3.65
CA GLU A 9 -6.45 2.78 -3.20
C GLU A 9 -6.03 1.65 -2.28
N LEU A 10 -4.97 0.97 -2.65
CA LEU A 10 -4.46 -0.09 -1.81
C LEU A 10 -4.02 0.46 -0.46
N LEU A 11 -3.33 1.57 -0.49
CA LEU A 11 -2.86 2.19 0.75
C LEU A 11 -4.03 2.58 1.63
N ALA A 12 -5.03 3.19 1.06
CA ALA A 12 -6.21 3.59 1.82
C ALA A 12 -6.92 2.39 2.40
N ALA A 13 -7.08 1.36 1.61
CA ALA A 13 -7.75 0.14 2.07
C ALA A 13 -6.97 -0.50 3.21
N CYS A 14 -5.66 -0.57 3.06
CA CYS A 14 -4.83 -1.17 4.11
C CYS A 14 -4.89 -0.34 5.38
N LYS A 15 -4.87 0.96 5.24
CA LYS A 15 -4.96 1.84 6.41
C LYS A 15 -6.28 1.64 7.13
N LYS A 16 -7.32 1.40 6.38
CA LYS A 16 -8.63 1.20 6.97
C LYS A 16 -8.73 -0.15 7.66
N GLU A 17 -8.09 -1.15 7.09
CA GLU A 17 -8.16 -2.51 7.63
C GLU A 17 -7.22 -2.70 8.80
N TYR A 18 -6.01 -2.26 8.67
CA TYR A 18 -4.98 -2.54 9.67
C TYR A 18 -4.63 -1.35 10.53
N GLY A 19 -5.00 -0.18 10.09
CA GLY A 19 -4.63 1.02 10.82
C GLY A 19 -3.66 1.88 10.04
N PRO A 20 -3.52 3.16 10.43
CA PRO A 20 -2.70 4.08 9.65
C PRO A 20 -1.24 3.65 9.54
N LYS A 21 -0.68 3.12 10.62
CA LYS A 21 0.72 2.73 10.60
C LYS A 21 0.91 1.36 9.99
N LYS A 22 0.17 0.39 10.48
CA LYS A 22 0.29 -0.96 9.99
C LYS A 22 -0.17 -1.06 8.55
N GLY A 23 -1.21 -0.31 8.22
CA GLY A 23 -1.70 -0.32 6.85
C GLY A 23 -0.66 0.14 5.88
N GLU A 24 0.12 1.12 6.27
CA GLU A 24 1.20 1.61 5.42
C GLU A 24 2.20 0.50 5.14
N GLN A 25 2.61 -0.18 6.20
CA GLN A 25 3.58 -1.26 6.03
C GLN A 25 3.02 -2.39 5.18
N VAL A 26 1.78 -2.74 5.41
CA VAL A 26 1.16 -3.81 4.63
C VAL A 26 1.05 -3.41 3.18
N ALA A 27 0.70 -2.16 2.92
CA ALA A 27 0.58 -1.68 1.55
C ALA A 27 1.92 -1.75 0.83
N TYR A 28 2.98 -1.30 1.48
CA TYR A 28 4.30 -1.35 0.86
C TYR A 28 4.76 -2.79 0.66
N ALA A 29 4.50 -3.64 1.62
CA ALA A 29 4.85 -5.04 1.48
C ALA A 29 4.12 -5.68 0.31
N THR A 30 2.85 -5.35 0.16
CA THR A 30 2.06 -5.87 -0.94
C THR A 30 2.60 -5.36 -2.27
N ALA A 31 2.92 -4.08 -2.33
CA ALA A 31 3.47 -3.51 -3.54
C ALA A 31 4.78 -4.18 -3.93
N LYS A 32 5.60 -4.43 -2.94
CA LYS A 32 6.87 -5.11 -3.17
C LYS A 32 6.64 -6.49 -3.73
N LYS A 33 5.68 -7.20 -3.16
CA LYS A 33 5.38 -8.54 -3.57
C LYS A 33 4.86 -8.57 -4.99
N ARG A 34 4.10 -7.57 -5.37
CA ARG A 34 3.56 -7.50 -6.71
C ARG A 34 4.55 -6.96 -7.72
N GLY A 35 5.71 -6.57 -7.25
CA GLY A 35 6.74 -6.06 -8.13
C GLY A 35 6.57 -4.60 -8.48
N TRP A 36 5.80 -3.88 -7.72
CA TRP A 36 5.67 -2.43 -7.92
C TRP A 36 6.93 -1.76 -7.45
N ARG A 37 7.55 -1.03 -8.36
CA ARG A 37 8.79 -0.34 -8.00
C ARG A 37 8.50 0.93 -7.24
N THR A 38 9.30 1.17 -6.27
CA THR A 38 9.20 2.42 -5.51
C THR A 38 10.41 3.28 -5.73
#